data_04d79d095d8deb8853db8c8dd4d29227
#
_entry.id   04d79d095d8deb8853db8c8dd4d29227
#
_cell.length_a   1.000
_cell.length_b   1.000
_cell.length_c   1.000
_cell.angle_alpha   90.00
_cell.angle_beta   90.00
_cell.angle_gamma   90.00
#
_symmetry.space_group_name_H-M   'P 1'
#
loop_
_entity.id
_entity.type
_entity.pdbx_description
1 polymer ?
#
loop_
_entity_poly.entity_id
_entity_poly.type
_entity_poly.pdbx_seq_one_letter_code
_entity_poly.pdbx_strand_id
1 'polypeptide(L)'
;MILSPSILNVEDNKKIEYIQKLEKNGVKFLHLDIMDGKFVENKTFDYQYIKELRKHSNMIFDTHLMIMNPEQLIEEYIDSGSDYITFHIEATNKVCDIIEKIKRCNKKVGISIKPNTSLSSILEYLPFIDLVLVMSVEPGKGGQSFMSNSLPKIKELKELKEVNNYKYLIEVDGGINNETALLVKEAGVDLIVVGSYLVKQTDLKKAILDLTNI
;
A
#
# COMPACT_ATOMS: atom_id res chain seq x y z
N MET A 1 13.94 -5.50 -2.90
CA MET A 1 12.61 -5.04 -2.43
C MET A 1 11.55 -5.32 -3.48
N ILE A 2 10.30 -5.50 -3.09
CA ILE A 2 9.16 -5.60 -3.99
C ILE A 2 8.72 -4.18 -4.36
N LEU A 3 8.42 -3.95 -5.64
CA LEU A 3 7.91 -2.67 -6.14
C LEU A 3 6.40 -2.77 -6.34
N SER A 4 5.63 -1.87 -5.72
CA SER A 4 4.17 -1.70 -5.84
C SER A 4 3.87 -0.30 -6.41
N PRO A 5 3.82 -0.11 -7.73
CA PRO A 5 3.51 1.19 -8.32
C PRO A 5 2.09 1.63 -8.00
N SER A 6 1.93 2.89 -7.55
CA SER A 6 0.60 3.51 -7.40
C SER A 6 0.15 4.17 -8.70
N ILE A 7 -1.13 4.03 -9.03
CA ILE A 7 -1.78 4.68 -10.17
C ILE A 7 -2.53 5.97 -9.79
N LEU A 8 -2.37 6.43 -8.56
CA LEU A 8 -3.06 7.63 -8.07
C LEU A 8 -2.83 8.87 -8.96
N ASN A 9 -1.60 9.06 -9.41
CA ASN A 9 -1.20 10.22 -10.24
C ASN A 9 -1.30 9.97 -11.75
N VAL A 10 -1.84 8.84 -12.18
CA VAL A 10 -2.06 8.52 -13.60
C VAL A 10 -3.43 9.07 -14.03
N GLU A 11 -3.48 9.74 -15.19
CA GLU A 11 -4.74 10.19 -15.80
C GLU A 11 -5.70 9.01 -16.01
N ASP A 12 -6.98 9.18 -15.70
CA ASP A 12 -7.96 8.08 -15.69
C ASP A 12 -8.01 7.29 -17.02
N ASN A 13 -7.99 8.01 -18.13
CA ASN A 13 -8.01 7.40 -19.47
C ASN A 13 -6.72 6.66 -19.85
N LYS A 14 -5.65 6.80 -19.08
CA LYS A 14 -4.34 6.15 -19.31
C LYS A 14 -4.04 5.04 -18.30
N LYS A 15 -4.84 4.86 -17.26
CA LYS A 15 -4.56 3.91 -16.18
C LYS A 15 -4.41 2.48 -16.69
N ILE A 16 -5.33 2.00 -17.52
CA ILE A 16 -5.27 0.62 -18.05
C ILE A 16 -4.01 0.40 -18.90
N GLU A 17 -3.69 1.34 -19.80
CA GLU A 17 -2.46 1.25 -20.59
C GLU A 17 -1.21 1.26 -19.71
N TYR A 18 -1.18 2.10 -18.68
CA TYR A 18 -0.06 2.19 -17.76
C TYR A 18 0.12 0.89 -16.94
N ILE A 19 -0.96 0.32 -16.44
CA ILE A 19 -0.97 -0.97 -15.72
C ILE A 19 -0.40 -2.08 -16.61
N GLN A 20 -0.83 -2.17 -17.87
CA GLN A 20 -0.33 -3.16 -18.82
C GLN A 20 1.17 -2.96 -19.13
N LYS A 21 1.63 -1.71 -19.19
CA LYS A 21 3.07 -1.41 -19.33
C LYS A 21 3.86 -1.86 -18.10
N LEU A 22 3.35 -1.65 -16.88
CA LEU A 22 3.99 -2.12 -15.65
C LEU A 22 4.10 -3.65 -15.65
N GLU A 23 3.00 -4.37 -15.93
CA GLU A 23 2.95 -5.82 -15.95
C GLU A 23 3.90 -6.40 -17.01
N LYS A 24 3.95 -5.81 -18.22
CA LYS A 24 4.88 -6.19 -19.29
C LYS A 24 6.35 -5.98 -18.90
N ASN A 25 6.66 -5.05 -18.00
CA ASN A 25 8.00 -4.84 -17.46
C ASN A 25 8.30 -5.70 -16.22
N GLY A 26 7.45 -6.68 -15.91
CA GLY A 26 7.68 -7.67 -14.85
C GLY A 26 7.26 -7.25 -13.45
N VAL A 27 6.58 -6.10 -13.31
CA VAL A 27 5.99 -5.67 -12.04
C VAL A 27 4.91 -6.67 -11.62
N LYS A 28 4.88 -7.02 -10.32
CA LYS A 28 3.98 -8.03 -9.77
C LYS A 28 2.89 -7.45 -8.88
N PHE A 29 3.13 -6.31 -8.26
CA PHE A 29 2.20 -5.63 -7.37
C PHE A 29 1.68 -4.34 -8.01
N LEU A 30 0.46 -3.96 -7.67
CA LEU A 30 -0.17 -2.71 -8.09
C LEU A 30 -0.84 -2.09 -6.87
N HIS A 31 -0.41 -0.91 -6.46
CA HIS A 31 -0.98 -0.17 -5.34
C HIS A 31 -2.19 0.67 -5.78
N LEU A 32 -3.31 0.47 -5.08
CA LEU A 32 -4.60 1.09 -5.37
C LEU A 32 -5.06 1.96 -4.20
N ASP A 33 -4.88 3.26 -4.32
CA ASP A 33 -5.24 4.26 -3.31
C ASP A 33 -6.74 4.60 -3.36
N ILE A 34 -7.50 4.14 -2.38
CA ILE A 34 -8.94 4.35 -2.25
C ILE A 34 -9.22 5.44 -1.22
N MET A 35 -9.89 6.50 -1.65
CA MET A 35 -10.21 7.67 -0.82
C MET A 35 -11.70 7.98 -0.91
N ASP A 36 -12.34 8.22 0.23
CA ASP A 36 -13.81 8.45 0.33
C ASP A 36 -14.21 9.93 0.49
N GLY A 37 -13.23 10.83 0.65
CA GLY A 37 -13.50 12.25 0.95
C GLY A 37 -13.95 12.51 2.39
N LYS A 38 -13.79 11.51 3.30
CA LYS A 38 -14.13 11.62 4.73
C LYS A 38 -12.92 11.35 5.63
N PHE A 39 -12.21 10.26 5.39
CA PHE A 39 -10.95 9.95 6.10
C PHE A 39 -9.84 10.89 5.65
N VAL A 40 -9.83 11.24 4.37
CA VAL A 40 -8.99 12.26 3.73
C VAL A 40 -9.87 13.17 2.88
N GLU A 41 -9.40 14.39 2.56
CA GLU A 41 -10.19 15.39 1.79
C GLU A 41 -10.47 14.96 0.35
N ASN A 42 -9.51 14.26 -0.27
CA ASN A 42 -9.63 13.80 -1.64
C ASN A 42 -10.54 12.57 -1.76
N LYS A 43 -11.09 12.38 -2.96
CA LYS A 43 -11.85 11.21 -3.34
C LYS A 43 -11.24 10.61 -4.61
N THR A 44 -11.10 9.28 -4.63
CA THR A 44 -10.63 8.52 -5.80
C THR A 44 -11.71 7.55 -6.27
N PHE A 45 -11.30 6.52 -7.01
CA PHE A 45 -12.18 5.44 -7.44
C PHE A 45 -12.54 4.49 -6.28
N ASP A 46 -13.53 3.63 -6.51
CA ASP A 46 -14.05 2.66 -5.55
C ASP A 46 -13.84 1.20 -5.99
N TYR A 47 -14.43 0.27 -5.27
CA TYR A 47 -14.38 -1.18 -5.54
C TYR A 47 -14.92 -1.56 -6.95
N GLN A 48 -15.82 -0.78 -7.54
CA GLN A 48 -16.35 -1.06 -8.88
C GLN A 48 -15.27 -0.85 -9.93
N TYR A 49 -14.45 0.20 -9.77
CA TYR A 49 -13.33 0.44 -10.66
C TYR A 49 -12.22 -0.61 -10.48
N ILE A 50 -12.00 -1.12 -9.26
CA ILE A 50 -11.07 -2.24 -9.03
C ILE A 50 -11.55 -3.48 -9.80
N LYS A 51 -12.84 -3.80 -9.77
CA LYS A 51 -13.43 -4.90 -10.57
C LYS A 51 -13.17 -4.72 -12.07
N GLU A 52 -13.22 -3.50 -12.56
CA GLU A 52 -12.89 -3.22 -13.97
C GLU A 52 -11.40 -3.41 -14.23
N LEU A 53 -10.51 -2.85 -13.41
CA LEU A 53 -9.07 -3.01 -13.54
C LEU A 53 -8.64 -4.48 -13.52
N ARG A 54 -9.28 -5.31 -12.69
CA ARG A 54 -8.98 -6.75 -12.58
C ARG A 54 -9.16 -7.50 -13.90
N LYS A 55 -10.03 -7.04 -14.79
CA LYS A 55 -10.21 -7.65 -16.13
C LYS A 55 -9.01 -7.42 -17.06
N HIS A 56 -8.15 -6.46 -16.72
CA HIS A 56 -7.03 -6.01 -17.56
C HIS A 56 -5.65 -6.35 -17.01
N SER A 57 -5.55 -6.95 -15.82
CA SER A 57 -4.25 -7.29 -15.21
C SER A 57 -4.34 -8.49 -14.28
N ASN A 58 -3.25 -9.28 -14.23
CA ASN A 58 -3.06 -10.39 -13.29
C ASN A 58 -2.09 -10.03 -12.14
N MET A 59 -1.67 -8.78 -12.03
CA MET A 59 -0.84 -8.33 -10.90
C MET A 59 -1.57 -8.53 -9.58
N ILE A 60 -0.82 -8.64 -8.49
CA ILE A 60 -1.36 -8.62 -7.14
C ILE A 60 -1.87 -7.22 -6.84
N PHE A 61 -3.16 -7.09 -6.57
CA PHE A 61 -3.79 -5.82 -6.21
C PHE A 61 -3.66 -5.58 -4.72
N ASP A 62 -2.86 -4.60 -4.38
CA ASP A 62 -2.60 -4.09 -3.05
C ASP A 62 -3.48 -2.86 -2.81
N THR A 63 -4.61 -3.08 -2.17
CA THR A 63 -5.67 -2.08 -2.03
C THR A 63 -5.55 -1.37 -0.69
N HIS A 64 -5.21 -0.08 -0.72
CA HIS A 64 -5.03 0.80 0.42
C HIS A 64 -6.28 1.64 0.67
N LEU A 65 -6.98 1.35 1.76
CA LEU A 65 -8.26 1.96 2.11
C LEU A 65 -8.06 3.19 3.03
N MET A 66 -8.05 4.38 2.44
CA MET A 66 -8.14 5.67 3.14
C MET A 66 -9.62 6.09 3.25
N ILE A 67 -10.42 5.26 3.92
CA ILE A 67 -11.87 5.45 4.09
C ILE A 67 -12.28 5.33 5.57
N MET A 68 -13.30 6.09 5.97
CA MET A 68 -13.87 5.99 7.32
C MET A 68 -14.76 4.75 7.46
N ASN A 69 -14.65 4.07 8.61
CA ASN A 69 -15.44 2.89 8.94
C ASN A 69 -15.39 1.80 7.85
N PRO A 70 -14.18 1.33 7.46
CA PRO A 70 -14.00 0.37 6.36
C PRO A 70 -14.81 -0.91 6.53
N GLU A 71 -15.17 -1.29 7.75
CA GLU A 71 -16.02 -2.45 8.04
C GLU A 71 -17.39 -2.42 7.34
N GLN A 72 -17.85 -1.25 6.90
CA GLN A 72 -19.11 -1.09 6.19
C GLN A 72 -19.04 -1.52 4.72
N LEU A 73 -17.84 -1.48 4.12
CA LEU A 73 -17.61 -1.74 2.69
C LEU A 73 -16.56 -2.85 2.45
N ILE A 74 -16.12 -3.53 3.50
CA ILE A 74 -15.02 -4.50 3.38
C ILE A 74 -15.35 -5.68 2.46
N GLU A 75 -16.62 -6.10 2.43
CA GLU A 75 -17.09 -7.20 1.58
C GLU A 75 -17.01 -6.83 0.10
N GLU A 76 -17.38 -5.59 -0.25
CA GLU A 76 -17.26 -5.07 -1.60
C GLU A 76 -15.82 -5.02 -2.09
N TYR A 77 -14.87 -4.67 -1.22
CA TYR A 77 -13.44 -4.69 -1.55
C TYR A 77 -12.87 -6.11 -1.64
N ILE A 78 -13.34 -7.05 -0.82
CA ILE A 78 -13.04 -8.47 -0.94
C ILE A 78 -13.46 -9.00 -2.31
N ASP A 79 -14.68 -8.67 -2.74
CA ASP A 79 -15.28 -9.12 -4.01
C ASP A 79 -14.78 -8.34 -5.23
N SER A 80 -14.02 -7.26 -5.04
CA SER A 80 -13.52 -6.41 -6.12
C SER A 80 -12.40 -7.05 -6.94
N GLY A 81 -11.75 -8.09 -6.40
CA GLY A 81 -10.55 -8.68 -6.97
C GLY A 81 -9.26 -8.21 -6.29
N SER A 82 -9.36 -7.49 -5.17
CA SER A 82 -8.23 -7.17 -4.30
C SER A 82 -7.57 -8.44 -3.76
N ASP A 83 -6.25 -8.47 -3.69
CA ASP A 83 -5.46 -9.57 -3.13
C ASP A 83 -5.00 -9.24 -1.71
N TYR A 84 -4.48 -8.02 -1.50
CA TYR A 84 -4.23 -7.40 -0.21
C TYR A 84 -5.26 -6.31 0.03
N ILE A 85 -5.78 -6.21 1.25
CA ILE A 85 -6.70 -5.16 1.68
C ILE A 85 -6.13 -4.56 2.96
N THR A 86 -5.63 -3.33 2.83
CA THR A 86 -4.95 -2.59 3.89
C THR A 86 -5.81 -1.42 4.34
N PHE A 87 -6.17 -1.36 5.61
CA PHE A 87 -6.97 -0.28 6.19
C PHE A 87 -6.21 0.47 7.28
N HIS A 88 -6.56 1.71 7.50
CA HIS A 88 -5.96 2.53 8.55
C HIS A 88 -6.48 2.16 9.94
N ILE A 89 -5.57 2.00 10.91
CA ILE A 89 -5.93 1.76 12.32
C ILE A 89 -6.79 2.91 12.87
N GLU A 90 -6.57 4.12 12.38
CA GLU A 90 -7.28 5.33 12.80
C GLU A 90 -8.70 5.44 12.23
N ALA A 91 -9.06 4.57 11.28
CA ALA A 91 -10.34 4.65 10.56
C ALA A 91 -11.48 3.86 11.23
N THR A 92 -11.17 2.99 12.20
CA THR A 92 -12.15 2.06 12.78
C THR A 92 -11.80 1.63 14.21
N ASN A 93 -12.83 1.23 14.96
CA ASN A 93 -12.68 0.53 16.26
C ASN A 93 -13.00 -0.98 16.12
N LYS A 94 -13.23 -1.49 14.89
CA LYS A 94 -13.62 -2.88 14.62
C LYS A 94 -12.52 -3.67 13.93
N VAL A 95 -11.27 -3.47 14.37
CA VAL A 95 -10.06 -4.02 13.74
C VAL A 95 -10.15 -5.55 13.63
N CYS A 96 -10.50 -6.25 14.72
CA CYS A 96 -10.59 -7.72 14.74
C CYS A 96 -11.65 -8.23 13.74
N ASP A 97 -12.80 -7.58 13.66
CA ASP A 97 -13.89 -7.97 12.76
C ASP A 97 -13.44 -7.88 11.30
N ILE A 98 -12.71 -6.82 10.94
CA ILE A 98 -12.17 -6.62 9.59
C ILE A 98 -11.13 -7.68 9.26
N ILE A 99 -10.17 -7.93 10.16
CA ILE A 99 -9.15 -8.96 9.98
C ILE A 99 -9.80 -10.33 9.73
N GLU A 100 -10.78 -10.68 10.57
CA GLU A 100 -11.47 -11.98 10.46
C GLU A 100 -12.21 -12.12 9.13
N LYS A 101 -12.96 -11.09 8.71
CA LYS A 101 -13.69 -11.09 7.43
C LYS A 101 -12.77 -11.27 6.24
N ILE A 102 -11.68 -10.50 6.15
CA ILE A 102 -10.72 -10.59 5.05
C ILE A 102 -10.10 -11.98 5.00
N LYS A 103 -9.66 -12.51 6.14
CA LYS A 103 -9.01 -13.83 6.21
C LYS A 103 -9.95 -15.00 5.87
N ARG A 104 -11.21 -14.94 6.28
CA ARG A 104 -12.22 -15.95 5.92
C ARG A 104 -12.40 -16.10 4.40
N CYS A 105 -12.15 -15.03 3.66
CA CYS A 105 -12.22 -15.02 2.19
C CYS A 105 -10.87 -15.33 1.51
N ASN A 106 -9.88 -15.85 2.26
CA ASN A 106 -8.53 -16.16 1.77
C ASN A 106 -7.82 -14.95 1.13
N LYS A 107 -8.14 -13.75 1.57
CA LYS A 107 -7.43 -12.53 1.19
C LYS A 107 -6.37 -12.17 2.23
N LYS A 108 -5.41 -11.35 1.81
CA LYS A 108 -4.35 -10.83 2.66
C LYS A 108 -4.79 -9.55 3.34
N VAL A 109 -4.57 -9.45 4.65
CA VAL A 109 -4.97 -8.27 5.43
C VAL A 109 -3.76 -7.45 5.83
N GLY A 110 -3.85 -6.13 5.60
CA GLY A 110 -2.87 -5.15 6.04
C GLY A 110 -3.47 -4.12 7.00
N ILE A 111 -2.62 -3.57 7.86
CA ILE A 111 -2.93 -2.39 8.67
C ILE A 111 -1.98 -1.26 8.31
N SER A 112 -2.53 -0.07 8.05
CA SER A 112 -1.78 1.16 7.82
C SER A 112 -1.77 2.03 9.05
N ILE A 113 -0.65 2.75 9.27
CA ILE A 113 -0.49 3.77 10.31
C ILE A 113 -0.04 5.10 9.70
N LYS A 114 -0.64 6.21 10.14
CA LYS A 114 -0.24 7.56 9.77
C LYS A 114 1.16 7.92 10.30
N PRO A 115 1.82 8.96 9.75
CA PRO A 115 3.17 9.35 10.19
C PRO A 115 3.30 9.62 11.69
N ASN A 116 2.25 10.13 12.31
CA ASN A 116 2.24 10.48 13.73
C ASN A 116 1.62 9.40 14.64
N THR A 117 1.08 8.31 14.08
CA THR A 117 0.51 7.21 14.85
C THR A 117 1.61 6.30 15.40
N SER A 118 1.58 6.00 16.69
CA SER A 118 2.54 5.11 17.34
C SER A 118 2.34 3.65 16.92
N LEU A 119 3.42 2.88 16.83
CA LEU A 119 3.37 1.42 16.61
C LEU A 119 2.59 0.69 17.72
N SER A 120 2.55 1.23 18.94
CA SER A 120 1.79 0.65 20.05
C SER A 120 0.31 0.42 19.72
N SER A 121 -0.25 1.20 18.75
CA SER A 121 -1.65 1.05 18.34
C SER A 121 -1.93 -0.23 17.55
N ILE A 122 -0.91 -0.91 17.02
CA ILE A 122 -1.07 -2.09 16.17
C ILE A 122 -0.36 -3.34 16.70
N LEU A 123 0.39 -3.27 17.80
CA LEU A 123 1.21 -4.38 18.30
C LEU A 123 0.40 -5.67 18.52
N GLU A 124 -0.80 -5.56 19.07
CA GLU A 124 -1.67 -6.71 19.35
C GLU A 124 -2.17 -7.41 18.06
N TYR A 125 -2.19 -6.72 16.92
CA TYR A 125 -2.67 -7.25 15.64
C TYR A 125 -1.56 -7.86 14.78
N LEU A 126 -0.28 -7.58 15.06
CA LEU A 126 0.86 -8.05 14.25
C LEU A 126 0.87 -9.58 13.99
N PRO A 127 0.49 -10.45 14.96
CA PRO A 127 0.43 -11.89 14.72
C PRO A 127 -0.63 -12.32 13.69
N PHE A 128 -1.61 -11.46 13.41
CA PHE A 128 -2.81 -11.81 12.66
C PHE A 128 -2.87 -11.20 11.26
N ILE A 129 -1.90 -10.36 10.90
CA ILE A 129 -1.90 -9.62 9.62
C ILE A 129 -0.79 -10.07 8.69
N ASP A 130 -0.95 -9.77 7.41
CA ASP A 130 -0.03 -10.14 6.35
C ASP A 130 0.84 -8.98 5.88
N LEU A 131 0.47 -7.73 6.26
CA LEU A 131 1.16 -6.52 5.84
C LEU A 131 0.99 -5.39 6.86
N VAL A 132 2.05 -4.61 7.09
CA VAL A 132 2.01 -3.33 7.80
C VAL A 132 2.45 -2.24 6.83
N LEU A 133 1.56 -1.29 6.55
CA LEU A 133 1.85 -0.13 5.73
C LEU A 133 2.23 1.07 6.63
N VAL A 134 3.47 1.51 6.53
CA VAL A 134 3.96 2.70 7.22
C VAL A 134 3.85 3.90 6.28
N MET A 135 2.96 4.84 6.61
CA MET A 135 2.90 6.08 5.85
C MET A 135 4.13 6.95 6.13
N SER A 136 4.80 7.37 5.06
CA SER A 136 5.92 8.32 5.10
C SER A 136 5.54 9.70 4.53
N VAL A 137 4.23 9.94 4.39
CA VAL A 137 3.57 11.23 4.12
C VAL A 137 2.20 11.21 4.79
N GLU A 138 1.55 12.37 4.92
CA GLU A 138 0.13 12.37 5.29
C GLU A 138 -0.70 11.75 4.17
N PRO A 139 -1.62 10.80 4.49
CA PRO A 139 -2.44 10.15 3.48
C PRO A 139 -3.35 11.15 2.76
N GLY A 140 -3.74 10.83 1.51
CA GLY A 140 -4.76 11.58 0.79
C GLY A 140 -4.29 12.27 -0.49
N LYS A 141 -2.99 12.41 -0.78
CA LYS A 141 -2.51 12.92 -2.06
C LYS A 141 -1.10 12.46 -2.40
N GLY A 142 -0.83 12.30 -3.69
CA GLY A 142 0.49 11.93 -4.18
C GLY A 142 1.46 13.11 -4.30
N GLY A 143 2.73 12.81 -4.55
CA GLY A 143 3.77 13.79 -4.86
C GLY A 143 4.30 14.59 -3.67
N GLN A 144 4.05 14.15 -2.45
CA GLN A 144 4.57 14.74 -1.22
C GLN A 144 6.04 14.33 -0.96
N SER A 145 6.74 15.13 -0.15
CA SER A 145 8.10 14.82 0.28
C SER A 145 8.12 13.75 1.36
N PHE A 146 9.08 12.85 1.29
CA PHE A 146 9.31 11.78 2.25
C PHE A 146 9.55 12.32 3.67
N MET A 147 8.87 11.74 4.64
CA MET A 147 9.02 12.05 6.07
C MET A 147 9.88 10.99 6.75
N SER A 148 11.10 11.33 7.13
CA SER A 148 12.09 10.41 7.72
C SER A 148 11.71 9.86 9.11
N ASN A 149 10.71 10.42 9.78
CA ASN A 149 10.16 9.87 11.04
C ASN A 149 9.49 8.49 10.85
N SER A 150 9.27 8.04 9.61
CA SER A 150 8.85 6.68 9.28
C SER A 150 9.95 5.63 9.49
N LEU A 151 11.23 6.01 9.32
CA LEU A 151 12.36 5.08 9.38
C LEU A 151 12.51 4.35 10.73
N PRO A 152 12.40 5.02 11.90
CA PRO A 152 12.42 4.31 13.19
C PRO A 152 11.32 3.25 13.31
N LYS A 153 10.10 3.53 12.82
CA LYS A 153 8.98 2.57 12.86
C LYS A 153 9.25 1.34 12.00
N ILE A 154 9.83 1.53 10.81
CA ILE A 154 10.21 0.43 9.92
C ILE A 154 11.24 -0.48 10.60
N LYS A 155 12.26 0.10 11.25
CA LYS A 155 13.29 -0.65 12.00
C LYS A 155 12.69 -1.44 13.15
N GLU A 156 11.83 -0.81 13.95
CA GLU A 156 11.15 -1.47 15.07
C GLU A 156 10.23 -2.61 14.58
N LEU A 157 9.49 -2.41 13.49
CA LEU A 157 8.69 -3.48 12.87
C LEU A 157 9.56 -4.64 12.40
N LYS A 158 10.72 -4.36 11.82
CA LYS A 158 11.67 -5.41 11.41
C LYS A 158 12.17 -6.20 12.61
N GLU A 159 12.57 -5.55 13.67
CA GLU A 159 13.01 -6.20 14.92
C GLU A 159 11.90 -7.05 15.52
N LEU A 160 10.67 -6.52 15.63
CA LEU A 160 9.50 -7.26 16.13
C LEU A 160 9.19 -8.48 15.25
N LYS A 161 9.30 -8.35 13.94
CA LYS A 161 9.09 -9.44 12.98
C LYS A 161 10.11 -10.57 13.19
N GLU A 162 11.37 -10.24 13.37
CA GLU A 162 12.45 -11.21 13.56
C GLU A 162 12.36 -11.91 14.94
N VAL A 163 12.21 -11.14 16.01
CA VAL A 163 12.14 -11.67 17.40
C VAL A 163 10.94 -12.59 17.60
N ASN A 164 9.78 -12.24 17.04
CA ASN A 164 8.54 -13.00 17.21
C ASN A 164 8.24 -13.97 16.06
N ASN A 165 9.14 -14.05 15.05
CA ASN A 165 8.95 -14.88 13.85
C ASN A 165 7.65 -14.58 13.10
N TYR A 166 7.20 -13.32 13.10
CA TYR A 166 6.03 -12.89 12.35
C TYR A 166 6.28 -12.91 10.83
N LYS A 167 5.20 -12.99 10.04
CA LYS A 167 5.31 -13.20 8.57
C LYS A 167 4.77 -12.04 7.74
N TYR A 168 4.39 -10.94 8.37
CA TYR A 168 3.90 -9.77 7.64
C TYR A 168 4.99 -9.14 6.76
N LEU A 169 4.57 -8.53 5.68
CA LEU A 169 5.41 -7.63 4.88
C LEU A 169 5.41 -6.23 5.51
N ILE A 170 6.55 -5.57 5.48
CA ILE A 170 6.68 -4.16 5.85
C ILE A 170 6.65 -3.35 4.56
N GLU A 171 5.61 -2.54 4.40
CA GLU A 171 5.41 -1.66 3.26
C GLU A 171 5.59 -0.21 3.67
N VAL A 172 6.06 0.63 2.76
CA VAL A 172 6.13 2.08 2.94
C VAL A 172 5.50 2.80 1.76
N ASP A 173 4.67 3.80 2.06
CA ASP A 173 4.07 4.69 1.05
C ASP A 173 4.30 6.15 1.38
N GLY A 174 4.79 6.87 0.37
CA GLY A 174 4.96 8.32 0.40
C GLY A 174 6.37 8.81 0.08
N GLY A 175 6.50 9.62 -0.98
CA GLY A 175 7.74 10.30 -1.33
C GLY A 175 8.90 9.40 -1.75
N ILE A 176 8.60 8.15 -2.20
CA ILE A 176 9.64 7.20 -2.61
C ILE A 176 10.17 7.53 -4.01
N ASN A 177 11.49 7.57 -4.09
CA ASN A 177 12.32 7.76 -5.29
C ASN A 177 13.63 6.96 -5.11
N ASN A 178 14.60 7.10 -6.03
CA ASN A 178 15.86 6.36 -5.97
C ASN A 178 16.67 6.63 -4.68
N GLU A 179 16.61 7.83 -4.13
CA GLU A 179 17.37 8.19 -2.92
C GLU A 179 16.67 7.64 -1.67
N THR A 180 15.37 7.90 -1.54
CA THR A 180 14.60 7.48 -0.37
C THR A 180 14.39 5.97 -0.33
N ALA A 181 14.35 5.29 -1.48
CA ALA A 181 14.31 3.83 -1.56
C ALA A 181 15.51 3.16 -0.88
N LEU A 182 16.71 3.74 -1.00
CA LEU A 182 17.90 3.28 -0.27
C LEU A 182 17.70 3.37 1.25
N LEU A 183 17.18 4.50 1.74
CA LEU A 183 16.96 4.72 3.17
C LEU A 183 15.97 3.71 3.78
N VAL A 184 14.85 3.47 3.07
CA VAL A 184 13.85 2.53 3.57
C VAL A 184 14.29 1.08 3.45
N LYS A 185 15.11 0.73 2.43
CA LYS A 185 15.74 -0.58 2.33
C LYS A 185 16.67 -0.85 3.52
N GLU A 186 17.54 0.11 3.86
CA GLU A 186 18.42 0.00 5.03
C GLU A 186 17.63 -0.14 6.34
N ALA A 187 16.46 0.51 6.43
CA ALA A 187 15.56 0.36 7.57
C ALA A 187 14.88 -1.02 7.63
N GLY A 188 14.82 -1.77 6.53
CA GLY A 188 14.33 -3.14 6.47
C GLY A 188 12.95 -3.31 5.86
N VAL A 189 12.54 -2.42 4.96
CA VAL A 189 11.27 -2.52 4.22
C VAL A 189 11.30 -3.72 3.24
N ASP A 190 10.17 -4.40 3.09
CA ASP A 190 9.98 -5.49 2.13
C ASP A 190 9.41 -4.98 0.80
N LEU A 191 8.48 -4.00 0.86
CA LEU A 191 7.70 -3.49 -0.28
C LEU A 191 7.67 -1.96 -0.27
N ILE A 192 7.87 -1.35 -1.44
CA ILE A 192 7.82 0.11 -1.62
C ILE A 192 6.71 0.52 -2.56
N VAL A 193 5.90 1.50 -2.15
CA VAL A 193 4.92 2.15 -3.02
C VAL A 193 5.57 3.32 -3.73
N VAL A 194 5.49 3.33 -5.07
CA VAL A 194 6.08 4.38 -5.89
C VAL A 194 5.06 4.90 -6.90
N GLY A 195 4.56 6.11 -6.68
CA GLY A 195 3.57 6.77 -7.55
C GLY A 195 4.22 7.82 -8.46
N SER A 196 4.16 9.07 -8.06
CA SER A 196 4.54 10.23 -8.87
C SER A 196 5.94 10.18 -9.47
N TYR A 197 6.88 9.52 -8.80
CA TYR A 197 8.23 9.35 -9.32
C TYR A 197 8.24 8.52 -10.62
N LEU A 198 7.57 7.34 -10.63
CA LEU A 198 7.51 6.49 -11.82
C LEU A 198 6.70 7.10 -12.95
N VAL A 199 5.59 7.76 -12.65
CA VAL A 199 4.72 8.40 -13.66
C VAL A 199 5.46 9.49 -14.45
N LYS A 200 6.44 10.16 -13.83
CA LYS A 200 7.23 11.22 -14.46
C LYS A 200 8.39 10.70 -15.33
N GLN A 201 8.70 9.39 -15.30
CA GLN A 201 9.83 8.85 -16.02
C GLN A 201 9.53 8.67 -17.52
N THR A 202 10.47 9.06 -18.35
CA THR A 202 10.41 8.82 -19.81
C THR A 202 10.79 7.38 -20.16
N ASP A 203 11.70 6.77 -19.40
CA ASP A 203 12.09 5.36 -19.49
C ASP A 203 11.62 4.60 -18.25
N LEU A 204 10.37 4.11 -18.33
CA LEU A 204 9.73 3.35 -17.26
C LEU A 204 10.49 2.07 -16.91
N LYS A 205 11.03 1.36 -17.93
CA LYS A 205 11.76 0.11 -17.73
C LYS A 205 13.03 0.35 -16.90
N LYS A 206 13.80 1.37 -17.26
CA LYS A 206 15.01 1.74 -16.51
C LYS A 206 14.66 2.13 -15.08
N ALA A 207 13.65 2.96 -14.88
CA ALA A 207 13.24 3.38 -13.54
C ALA A 207 12.80 2.21 -12.64
N ILE A 208 12.07 1.22 -13.20
CA ILE A 208 11.72 -0.02 -12.49
C ILE A 208 12.98 -0.79 -12.10
N LEU A 209 13.94 -0.96 -13.01
CA LEU A 209 15.19 -1.67 -12.73
C LEU A 209 16.03 -0.94 -11.67
N ASP A 210 16.12 0.38 -11.76
CA ASP A 210 16.88 1.19 -10.78
C ASP A 210 16.30 1.02 -9.36
N LEU A 211 14.97 0.95 -9.20
CA LEU A 211 14.30 0.76 -7.90
C LEU A 211 14.37 -0.68 -7.39
N THR A 212 14.36 -1.67 -8.27
CA THR A 212 14.34 -3.09 -7.88
C THR A 212 15.72 -3.67 -7.61
N ASN A 213 16.77 -3.08 -8.19
CA ASN A 213 18.17 -3.49 -8.02
C ASN A 213 18.88 -2.77 -6.85
N ILE A 214 18.18 -1.89 -6.14
CA ILE A 214 18.68 -1.26 -4.91
C ILE A 214 19.07 -2.30 -3.87
#